data_e595af17dbfd86e9a3d766692d43aa39
#
_entry.id   e595af17dbfd86e9a3d766692d43aa39
#
_cell.length_a   1.000
_cell.length_b   1.000
_cell.length_c   1.000
_cell.angle_alpha   90.00
_cell.angle_beta   90.00
_cell.angle_gamma   90.00
#
_symmetry.space_group_name_H-M   'P 1'
#
loop_
_entity.id
_entity.type
_entity.pdbx_description
1 polymer ?
#
loop_
_entity_poly.entity_id
_entity_poly.type
_entity_poly.pdbx_seq_one_letter_code
_entity_poly.pdbx_strand_id
1 'polypeptide(L)'
;MKRSESAGGHTAAGGASDFGAAPSLQRSLLTGGLGFCLVSLCVFATVAFAERWMYARLGLPGAYLVWAALFILLGGVVLGSLVVGRWRLPRFYLLFGPAFFAYAAGWVGAYFALRGAAGEWVGSFAGSLLMGSVLTFGFGAARSALSLSATLFVANSAGYFLGSALNDSVGGSAGMLLWGAAYGLCLGAGLGAALYLIQSLRAAG
;
A
#
# COMPACT_ATOMS: atom_id res chain seq x y z
N MET A 1 -14.84 -70.73 14.20
CA MET A 1 -14.67 -69.53 15.03
C MET A 1 -13.69 -68.60 14.32
N LYS A 2 -14.20 -67.65 13.41
CA LYS A 2 -13.36 -66.70 12.68
C LYS A 2 -13.64 -65.32 13.26
N ARG A 3 -12.62 -64.67 13.84
CA ARG A 3 -12.66 -63.27 14.26
C ARG A 3 -12.37 -62.41 13.05
N SER A 4 -13.30 -61.54 12.76
CA SER A 4 -13.20 -60.45 11.79
C SER A 4 -12.54 -59.26 12.52
N GLU A 5 -11.32 -58.90 12.14
CA GLU A 5 -10.67 -57.63 12.53
C GLU A 5 -11.15 -56.53 11.58
N SER A 6 -11.93 -55.61 12.14
CA SER A 6 -12.32 -54.39 11.48
C SER A 6 -11.17 -53.38 11.63
N ALA A 7 -10.39 -53.19 10.57
CA ALA A 7 -9.41 -52.10 10.46
C ALA A 7 -10.14 -50.77 10.31
N GLY A 8 -10.20 -50.00 11.40
CA GLY A 8 -10.68 -48.61 11.38
C GLY A 8 -9.70 -47.71 10.64
N GLY A 9 -10.02 -47.40 9.39
CA GLY A 9 -9.35 -46.36 8.62
C GLY A 9 -9.64 -44.97 9.19
N HIS A 10 -8.74 -44.46 10.01
CA HIS A 10 -8.72 -43.04 10.33
C HIS A 10 -8.31 -42.28 9.09
N THR A 11 -9.25 -41.77 8.31
CA THR A 11 -9.02 -40.75 7.30
C THR A 11 -8.64 -39.45 8.00
N ALA A 12 -7.34 -39.16 7.99
CA ALA A 12 -6.77 -37.87 8.32
C ALA A 12 -7.14 -36.85 7.21
N ALA A 13 -8.39 -36.45 7.13
CA ALA A 13 -8.90 -35.40 6.26
C ALA A 13 -9.23 -34.16 7.11
N GLY A 14 -8.24 -33.56 7.75
CA GLY A 14 -8.43 -32.46 8.66
C GLY A 14 -7.26 -31.49 8.70
N GLY A 15 -6.78 -30.98 7.56
CA GLY A 15 -5.63 -30.08 7.59
C GLY A 15 -5.53 -29.02 6.47
N ALA A 16 -6.47 -28.97 5.56
CA ALA A 16 -6.31 -28.17 4.34
C ALA A 16 -7.26 -26.96 4.15
N SER A 17 -8.05 -26.56 5.15
CA SER A 17 -9.11 -25.56 4.94
C SER A 17 -9.03 -24.28 5.77
N ASP A 18 -7.95 -24.00 6.45
CA ASP A 18 -7.84 -22.81 7.31
C ASP A 18 -7.14 -21.59 6.66
N PHE A 19 -6.81 -21.67 5.39
CA PHE A 19 -6.35 -20.52 4.60
C PHE A 19 -7.58 -19.92 3.91
N GLY A 20 -8.17 -18.88 4.53
CA GLY A 20 -9.29 -18.15 3.93
C GLY A 20 -8.97 -17.79 2.46
N ALA A 21 -9.98 -17.90 1.58
CA ALA A 21 -9.81 -17.55 0.17
C ALA A 21 -9.29 -16.13 0.00
N ALA A 22 -8.36 -15.93 -0.94
CA ALA A 22 -7.85 -14.60 -1.28
C ALA A 22 -9.04 -13.70 -1.70
N PRO A 23 -9.05 -12.42 -1.26
CA PRO A 23 -10.12 -11.50 -1.65
C PRO A 23 -10.15 -11.32 -3.17
N SER A 24 -11.34 -11.12 -3.74
CA SER A 24 -11.49 -10.84 -5.18
C SER A 24 -10.79 -9.54 -5.57
N LEU A 25 -10.45 -9.40 -6.85
CA LEU A 25 -9.85 -8.15 -7.37
C LEU A 25 -10.75 -6.94 -7.05
N GLN A 26 -12.05 -7.04 -7.29
CA GLN A 26 -13.00 -5.97 -7.00
C GLN A 26 -12.96 -5.57 -5.52
N ARG A 27 -13.00 -6.53 -4.60
CA ARG A 27 -12.90 -6.25 -3.16
C ARG A 27 -11.56 -5.59 -2.82
N SER A 28 -10.47 -6.05 -3.40
CA SER A 28 -9.14 -5.49 -3.18
C SER A 28 -9.02 -4.05 -3.66
N LEU A 29 -9.57 -3.74 -4.84
CA LEU A 29 -9.61 -2.39 -5.39
C LEU A 29 -10.46 -1.46 -4.52
N LEU A 30 -11.67 -1.88 -4.14
CA LEU A 30 -12.58 -1.06 -3.33
C LEU A 30 -12.05 -0.84 -1.92
N THR A 31 -11.61 -1.90 -1.24
CA THR A 31 -11.06 -1.78 0.12
C THR A 31 -9.76 -0.98 0.13
N GLY A 32 -8.87 -1.25 -0.84
CA GLY A 32 -7.64 -0.47 -1.00
C GLY A 32 -7.96 1.00 -1.30
N GLY A 33 -8.74 1.28 -2.34
CA GLY A 33 -9.05 2.63 -2.78
C GLY A 33 -9.78 3.45 -1.73
N LEU A 34 -10.95 2.99 -1.27
CA LEU A 34 -11.76 3.74 -0.30
C LEU A 34 -11.09 3.82 1.08
N GLY A 35 -10.52 2.70 1.54
CA GLY A 35 -9.87 2.68 2.84
C GLY A 35 -8.61 3.55 2.87
N PHE A 36 -7.76 3.46 1.85
CA PHE A 36 -6.56 4.29 1.79
C PHE A 36 -6.87 5.76 1.44
N CYS A 37 -8.00 6.04 0.79
CA CYS A 37 -8.53 7.39 0.66
C CYS A 37 -8.77 8.04 2.02
N LEU A 38 -9.42 7.33 2.96
CA LEU A 38 -9.61 7.82 4.33
C LEU A 38 -8.29 8.02 5.06
N VAL A 39 -7.35 7.09 4.92
CA VAL A 39 -5.99 7.22 5.48
C VAL A 39 -5.32 8.48 4.94
N SER A 40 -5.34 8.67 3.64
CA SER A 40 -4.73 9.82 2.97
C SER A 40 -5.40 11.13 3.39
N LEU A 41 -6.72 11.17 3.49
CA LEU A 41 -7.43 12.33 4.01
C LEU A 41 -6.99 12.70 5.43
N CYS A 42 -6.80 11.72 6.33
CA CYS A 42 -6.27 11.97 7.67
C CYS A 42 -4.87 12.60 7.61
N VAL A 43 -3.97 12.08 6.77
CA VAL A 43 -2.62 12.62 6.62
C VAL A 43 -2.65 14.02 6.02
N PHE A 44 -3.37 14.21 4.91
CA PHE A 44 -3.47 15.52 4.25
C PHE A 44 -4.22 16.56 5.10
N ALA A 45 -5.10 16.15 6.01
CA ALA A 45 -5.67 17.05 7.00
C ALA A 45 -4.59 17.60 7.94
N THR A 46 -3.61 16.78 8.36
CA THR A 46 -2.48 17.28 9.15
C THR A 46 -1.61 18.25 8.35
N VAL A 47 -1.45 18.03 7.03
CA VAL A 47 -0.77 18.98 6.15
C VAL A 47 -1.59 20.29 6.08
N ALA A 48 -2.88 20.19 5.78
CA ALA A 48 -3.76 21.35 5.58
C ALA A 48 -3.88 22.26 6.83
N PHE A 49 -3.84 21.69 8.03
CA PHE A 49 -4.15 22.41 9.27
C PHE A 49 -3.00 22.51 10.26
N ALA A 50 -1.99 21.63 10.18
CA ALA A 50 -0.91 21.58 11.17
C ALA A 50 0.50 21.70 10.58
N GLU A 51 0.65 21.87 9.26
CA GLU A 51 1.95 21.90 8.57
C GLU A 51 2.94 22.87 9.20
N ARG A 52 2.52 24.14 9.41
CA ARG A 52 3.38 25.18 9.98
C ARG A 52 3.86 24.83 11.37
N TRP A 53 2.98 24.26 12.18
CA TRP A 53 3.33 23.82 13.54
C TRP A 53 4.30 22.64 13.49
N MET A 54 4.08 21.68 12.59
CA MET A 54 4.97 20.53 12.42
C MET A 54 6.36 20.97 11.97
N TYR A 55 6.46 21.86 10.99
CA TYR A 55 7.76 22.38 10.55
C TYR A 55 8.47 23.16 11.65
N ALA A 56 7.76 23.96 12.42
CA ALA A 56 8.34 24.73 13.50
C ALA A 56 8.87 23.85 14.66
N ARG A 57 8.24 22.68 14.91
CA ARG A 57 8.59 21.81 16.03
C ARG A 57 9.52 20.65 15.64
N LEU A 58 9.35 20.10 14.45
CA LEU A 58 10.02 18.88 14.02
C LEU A 58 11.02 19.11 12.88
N GLY A 59 10.98 20.30 12.29
CA GLY A 59 11.68 20.57 11.05
C GLY A 59 11.09 19.79 9.86
N LEU A 60 11.62 20.04 8.65
CA LEU A 60 11.17 19.39 7.44
C LEU A 60 11.30 17.85 7.50
N PRO A 61 12.46 17.26 7.88
CA PRO A 61 12.60 15.81 7.93
C PRO A 61 11.66 15.16 8.95
N GLY A 62 11.47 15.78 10.11
CA GLY A 62 10.59 15.26 11.15
C GLY A 62 9.12 15.23 10.72
N ALA A 63 8.65 16.27 10.03
CA ALA A 63 7.28 16.30 9.49
C ALA A 63 7.07 15.18 8.46
N TYR A 64 8.00 14.97 7.53
CA TYR A 64 7.91 13.88 6.55
C TYR A 64 7.93 12.50 7.22
N LEU A 65 8.74 12.31 8.27
CA LEU A 65 8.73 11.05 9.03
C LEU A 65 7.39 10.80 9.72
N VAL A 66 6.77 11.82 10.30
CA VAL A 66 5.42 11.68 10.90
C VAL A 66 4.39 11.32 9.85
N TRP A 67 4.37 11.98 8.71
CA TRP A 67 3.43 11.66 7.63
C TRP A 67 3.64 10.25 7.08
N ALA A 68 4.89 9.82 6.87
CA ALA A 68 5.19 8.46 6.48
C ALA A 68 4.72 7.45 7.54
N ALA A 69 4.96 7.72 8.82
CA ALA A 69 4.51 6.87 9.92
C ALA A 69 2.98 6.76 9.97
N LEU A 70 2.26 7.88 9.80
CA LEU A 70 0.79 7.88 9.74
C LEU A 70 0.28 7.04 8.56
N PHE A 71 0.85 7.19 7.36
CA PHE A 71 0.50 6.35 6.22
C PHE A 71 0.76 4.86 6.49
N ILE A 72 1.89 4.52 7.11
CA ILE A 72 2.23 3.13 7.43
C ILE A 72 1.25 2.56 8.47
N LEU A 73 1.03 3.27 9.57
CA LEU A 73 0.20 2.79 10.67
C LEU A 73 -1.27 2.66 10.26
N LEU A 74 -1.86 3.71 9.70
CA LEU A 74 -3.26 3.70 9.29
C LEU A 74 -3.48 2.83 8.05
N GLY A 75 -2.57 2.91 7.07
CA GLY A 75 -2.61 2.07 5.87
C GLY A 75 -2.48 0.58 6.18
N GLY A 76 -1.67 0.23 7.18
CA GLY A 76 -1.54 -1.14 7.65
C GLY A 76 -2.83 -1.72 8.22
N VAL A 77 -3.62 -0.92 8.95
CA VAL A 77 -4.95 -1.35 9.44
C VAL A 77 -5.89 -1.69 8.27
N VAL A 78 -5.93 -0.81 7.26
CA VAL A 78 -6.82 -0.99 6.10
C VAL A 78 -6.36 -2.12 5.20
N LEU A 79 -5.15 -2.03 4.69
CA LEU A 79 -4.60 -2.96 3.69
C LEU A 79 -4.27 -4.34 4.29
N GLY A 80 -3.95 -4.40 5.58
CA GLY A 80 -3.72 -5.66 6.28
C GLY A 80 -4.94 -6.59 6.29
N SER A 81 -6.15 -6.01 6.12
CA SER A 81 -7.39 -6.80 5.97
C SER A 81 -7.45 -7.59 4.65
N LEU A 82 -6.68 -7.17 3.64
CA LEU A 82 -6.60 -7.82 2.33
C LEU A 82 -5.58 -8.97 2.28
N VAL A 83 -4.74 -9.12 3.31
CA VAL A 83 -3.74 -10.19 3.36
C VAL A 83 -4.32 -11.44 3.99
N VAL A 84 -4.07 -12.59 3.36
CA VAL A 84 -4.53 -13.91 3.82
C VAL A 84 -3.44 -14.62 4.63
N GLY A 85 -3.86 -15.41 5.62
CA GLY A 85 -3.00 -16.27 6.41
C GLY A 85 -2.88 -15.89 7.88
N ARG A 86 -2.21 -16.81 8.64
CA ARG A 86 -1.92 -16.60 10.06
C ARG A 86 -0.93 -15.45 10.25
N TRP A 87 -1.10 -14.64 11.29
CA TRP A 87 -0.23 -13.48 11.57
C TRP A 87 -0.24 -12.42 10.45
N ARG A 88 -1.37 -12.31 9.73
CA ARG A 88 -1.54 -11.39 8.59
C ARG A 88 -1.13 -9.95 8.89
N LEU A 89 -1.56 -9.40 10.02
CA LEU A 89 -1.33 -7.99 10.34
C LEU A 89 0.13 -7.69 10.70
N PRO A 90 0.79 -8.40 11.63
CA PRO A 90 2.22 -8.19 11.89
C PRO A 90 3.09 -8.41 10.65
N ARG A 91 2.82 -9.48 9.89
CA ARG A 91 3.55 -9.75 8.64
C ARG A 91 3.34 -8.64 7.62
N PHE A 92 2.13 -8.11 7.53
CA PHE A 92 1.85 -7.00 6.62
C PHE A 92 2.66 -5.76 7.02
N TYR A 93 2.69 -5.37 8.28
CA TYR A 93 3.48 -4.23 8.75
C TYR A 93 4.99 -4.41 8.50
N LEU A 94 5.52 -5.62 8.70
CA LEU A 94 6.92 -5.92 8.43
C LEU A 94 7.30 -5.77 6.95
N LEU A 95 6.34 -5.92 6.04
CA LEU A 95 6.56 -5.77 4.59
C LEU A 95 6.15 -4.38 4.10
N PHE A 96 4.98 -3.92 4.50
CA PHE A 96 4.44 -2.64 4.05
C PHE A 96 5.20 -1.44 4.62
N GLY A 97 5.62 -1.52 5.88
CA GLY A 97 6.41 -0.44 6.52
C GLY A 97 7.69 -0.12 5.73
N PRO A 98 8.62 -1.06 5.56
CA PRO A 98 9.81 -0.84 4.74
C PRO A 98 9.51 -0.48 3.29
N ALA A 99 8.45 -1.08 2.67
CA ALA A 99 8.07 -0.77 1.30
C ALA A 99 7.59 0.67 1.14
N PHE A 100 6.72 1.14 2.06
CA PHE A 100 6.23 2.52 2.03
C PHE A 100 7.34 3.52 2.40
N PHE A 101 8.20 3.17 3.33
CA PHE A 101 9.35 4.01 3.67
C PHE A 101 10.32 4.14 2.49
N ALA A 102 10.63 3.04 1.80
CA ALA A 102 11.46 3.06 0.58
C ALA A 102 10.82 3.90 -0.54
N TYR A 103 9.49 3.78 -0.70
CA TYR A 103 8.71 4.64 -1.59
C TYR A 103 8.88 6.12 -1.24
N ALA A 104 8.63 6.48 0.01
CA ALA A 104 8.72 7.87 0.47
C ALA A 104 10.15 8.43 0.31
N ALA A 105 11.16 7.65 0.67
CA ALA A 105 12.57 8.04 0.53
C ALA A 105 12.97 8.23 -0.94
N GLY A 106 12.56 7.32 -1.83
CA GLY A 106 12.81 7.42 -3.26
C GLY A 106 12.12 8.63 -3.89
N TRP A 107 10.87 8.85 -3.53
CA TRP A 107 10.08 9.97 -4.04
C TRP A 107 10.66 11.31 -3.57
N VAL A 108 10.84 11.47 -2.26
CA VAL A 108 11.36 12.70 -1.65
C VAL A 108 12.79 12.98 -2.13
N GLY A 109 13.64 11.95 -2.18
CA GLY A 109 15.02 12.09 -2.66
C GLY A 109 15.08 12.59 -4.10
N ALA A 110 14.31 12.02 -5.01
CA ALA A 110 14.25 12.43 -6.41
C ALA A 110 13.68 13.86 -6.57
N TYR A 111 12.62 14.18 -5.82
CA TYR A 111 11.99 15.50 -5.84
C TYR A 111 12.98 16.61 -5.43
N PHE A 112 13.69 16.42 -4.31
CA PHE A 112 14.65 17.42 -3.85
C PHE A 112 15.92 17.51 -4.71
N ALA A 113 16.31 16.41 -5.36
CA ALA A 113 17.45 16.39 -6.25
C ALA A 113 17.18 17.11 -7.59
N LEU A 114 16.00 16.88 -8.18
CA LEU A 114 15.70 17.35 -9.55
C LEU A 114 14.74 18.54 -9.57
N ARG A 115 13.88 18.67 -8.56
CA ARG A 115 12.83 19.68 -8.43
C ARG A 115 11.87 19.79 -9.62
N GLY A 116 10.73 20.47 -9.41
CA GLY A 116 9.72 20.69 -10.44
C GLY A 116 9.21 19.39 -11.07
N ALA A 117 8.63 19.48 -12.26
CA ALA A 117 7.99 18.36 -12.94
C ALA A 117 8.92 17.14 -13.15
N ALA A 118 10.20 17.35 -13.43
CA ALA A 118 11.16 16.27 -13.56
C ALA A 118 11.32 15.49 -12.24
N GLY A 119 11.43 16.22 -11.11
CA GLY A 119 11.50 15.61 -9.78
C GLY A 119 10.23 14.83 -9.42
N GLU A 120 9.07 15.32 -9.78
CA GLU A 120 7.79 14.67 -9.54
C GLU A 120 7.65 13.34 -10.32
N TRP A 121 7.97 13.36 -11.61
CA TRP A 121 7.90 12.15 -12.44
C TRP A 121 8.96 11.10 -12.03
N VAL A 122 10.21 11.52 -11.84
CA VAL A 122 11.27 10.62 -11.40
C VAL A 122 11.01 10.12 -10.00
N GLY A 123 10.50 10.97 -9.11
CA GLY A 123 10.07 10.58 -7.76
C GLY A 123 8.97 9.54 -7.76
N SER A 124 7.93 9.76 -8.57
CA SER A 124 6.85 8.80 -8.76
C SER A 124 7.36 7.45 -9.27
N PHE A 125 8.25 7.46 -10.25
CA PHE A 125 8.85 6.24 -10.80
C PHE A 125 9.75 5.54 -9.77
N ALA A 126 10.71 6.24 -9.17
CA ALA A 126 11.65 5.68 -8.22
C ALA A 126 10.95 5.12 -6.98
N GLY A 127 10.00 5.88 -6.42
CA GLY A 127 9.21 5.43 -5.27
C GLY A 127 8.43 4.17 -5.58
N SER A 128 7.72 4.13 -6.71
CA SER A 128 6.92 2.98 -7.13
C SER A 128 7.78 1.75 -7.41
N LEU A 129 8.95 1.93 -8.01
CA LEU A 129 9.91 0.86 -8.27
C LEU A 129 10.45 0.27 -6.96
N LEU A 130 10.84 1.11 -6.01
CA LEU A 130 11.33 0.67 -4.71
C LEU A 130 10.24 -0.06 -3.91
N MET A 131 9.03 0.50 -3.84
CA MET A 131 7.91 -0.14 -3.15
C MET A 131 7.56 -1.48 -3.78
N GLY A 132 7.42 -1.53 -5.10
CA GLY A 132 7.11 -2.75 -5.84
C GLY A 132 8.17 -3.83 -5.63
N SER A 133 9.45 -3.45 -5.65
CA SER A 133 10.55 -4.36 -5.39
C SER A 133 10.51 -4.93 -3.97
N VAL A 134 10.39 -4.08 -2.94
CA VAL A 134 10.33 -4.55 -1.54
C VAL A 134 9.13 -5.48 -1.33
N LEU A 135 7.95 -5.14 -1.86
CA LEU A 135 6.77 -5.99 -1.73
C LEU A 135 6.96 -7.33 -2.43
N THR A 136 7.44 -7.35 -3.67
CA THR A 136 7.59 -8.60 -4.44
C THR A 136 8.65 -9.52 -3.84
N PHE A 137 9.79 -8.99 -3.41
CA PHE A 137 10.81 -9.78 -2.71
C PHE A 137 10.29 -10.30 -1.38
N GLY A 138 9.65 -9.46 -0.58
CA GLY A 138 9.11 -9.83 0.72
C GLY A 138 7.98 -10.87 0.66
N PHE A 139 7.19 -10.86 -0.40
CA PHE A 139 6.18 -11.88 -0.66
C PHE A 139 6.70 -13.10 -1.44
N GLY A 140 7.96 -13.13 -1.88
CA GLY A 140 8.52 -14.22 -2.67
C GLY A 140 8.01 -14.29 -4.11
N ALA A 141 7.60 -13.15 -4.66
CA ALA A 141 7.03 -13.01 -6.01
C ALA A 141 7.94 -12.17 -6.94
N ALA A 142 9.25 -12.35 -6.85
CA ALA A 142 10.24 -11.51 -7.54
C ALA A 142 10.02 -11.38 -9.06
N ARG A 143 9.50 -12.43 -9.72
CA ARG A 143 9.19 -12.40 -11.16
C ARG A 143 8.14 -11.35 -11.54
N SER A 144 7.34 -10.88 -10.58
CA SER A 144 6.27 -9.90 -10.79
C SER A 144 6.70 -8.47 -10.43
N ALA A 145 7.98 -8.23 -10.11
CA ALA A 145 8.46 -6.95 -9.65
C ALA A 145 8.15 -5.81 -10.65
N LEU A 146 8.41 -6.03 -11.93
CA LEU A 146 8.16 -5.02 -12.96
C LEU A 146 6.66 -4.71 -13.11
N SER A 147 5.82 -5.75 -13.19
CA SER A 147 4.36 -5.58 -13.32
C SER A 147 3.77 -4.85 -12.10
N LEU A 148 4.23 -5.22 -10.90
CA LEU A 148 3.77 -4.58 -9.67
C LEU A 148 4.22 -3.12 -9.59
N SER A 149 5.48 -2.85 -9.89
CA SER A 149 6.03 -1.49 -9.92
C SER A 149 5.31 -0.62 -10.95
N ALA A 150 4.99 -1.16 -12.13
CA ALA A 150 4.22 -0.46 -13.16
C ALA A 150 2.79 -0.14 -12.67
N THR A 151 2.11 -1.09 -12.03
CA THR A 151 0.79 -0.86 -11.43
C THR A 151 0.83 0.25 -10.39
N LEU A 152 1.80 0.21 -9.49
CA LEU A 152 1.98 1.24 -8.46
C LEU A 152 2.35 2.60 -9.07
N PHE A 153 3.21 2.61 -10.10
CA PHE A 153 3.58 3.84 -10.79
C PHE A 153 2.39 4.53 -11.46
N VAL A 154 1.57 3.77 -12.18
CA VAL A 154 0.35 4.31 -12.81
C VAL A 154 -0.61 4.84 -11.75
N ALA A 155 -0.89 4.06 -10.71
CA ALA A 155 -1.81 4.44 -9.64
C ALA A 155 -1.30 5.66 -8.86
N ASN A 156 -0.02 5.69 -8.51
CA ASN A 156 0.61 6.81 -7.81
C ASN A 156 0.61 8.08 -8.66
N SER A 157 1.04 7.99 -9.91
CA SER A 157 1.09 9.15 -10.82
C SER A 157 -0.31 9.71 -11.09
N ALA A 158 -1.30 8.84 -11.36
CA ALA A 158 -2.68 9.27 -11.54
C ALA A 158 -3.20 10.03 -10.30
N GLY A 159 -3.00 9.48 -9.10
CA GLY A 159 -3.44 10.10 -7.85
C GLY A 159 -2.71 11.40 -7.54
N TYR A 160 -1.39 11.42 -7.73
CA TYR A 160 -0.57 12.60 -7.47
C TYR A 160 -0.93 13.76 -8.39
N PHE A 161 -0.90 13.56 -9.71
CA PHE A 161 -1.14 14.65 -10.67
C PHE A 161 -2.60 15.10 -10.71
N LEU A 162 -3.57 14.17 -10.57
CA LEU A 162 -4.97 14.55 -10.42
C LEU A 162 -5.17 15.38 -9.15
N GLY A 163 -4.60 14.92 -8.04
CA GLY A 163 -4.69 15.64 -6.76
C GLY A 163 -4.04 17.02 -6.82
N SER A 164 -2.85 17.13 -7.43
CA SER A 164 -2.19 18.42 -7.64
C SER A 164 -3.06 19.39 -8.44
N ALA A 165 -3.63 18.92 -9.55
CA ALA A 165 -4.52 19.74 -10.38
C ALA A 165 -5.78 20.20 -9.62
N LEU A 166 -6.36 19.34 -8.78
CA LEU A 166 -7.49 19.70 -7.92
C LEU A 166 -7.09 20.73 -6.86
N ASN A 167 -5.92 20.56 -6.25
CA ASN A 167 -5.39 21.52 -5.28
C ASN A 167 -5.14 22.89 -5.92
N ASP A 168 -4.56 22.92 -7.11
CA ASP A 168 -4.26 24.15 -7.83
C ASP A 168 -5.57 24.88 -8.27
N SER A 169 -6.61 24.10 -8.57
CA SER A 169 -7.90 24.64 -9.02
C SER A 169 -8.73 25.21 -7.87
N VAL A 170 -8.72 24.57 -6.69
CA VAL A 170 -9.57 24.93 -5.55
C VAL A 170 -8.81 25.77 -4.52
N GLY A 171 -7.53 25.45 -4.29
CA GLY A 171 -6.67 26.13 -3.34
C GLY A 171 -7.01 25.89 -1.87
N GLY A 172 -6.14 26.40 -1.00
CA GLY A 172 -6.32 26.35 0.45
C GLY A 172 -6.47 24.95 1.03
N SER A 173 -7.07 24.87 2.22
CA SER A 173 -7.25 23.57 2.90
C SER A 173 -8.18 22.62 2.16
N ALA A 174 -9.18 23.15 1.44
CA ALA A 174 -10.09 22.32 0.65
C ALA A 174 -9.36 21.66 -0.53
N GLY A 175 -8.53 22.40 -1.27
CA GLY A 175 -7.69 21.86 -2.33
C GLY A 175 -6.74 20.77 -1.83
N MET A 176 -6.11 21.00 -0.68
CA MET A 176 -5.23 20.02 -0.04
C MET A 176 -5.96 18.73 0.34
N LEU A 177 -7.19 18.82 0.86
CA LEU A 177 -8.00 17.64 1.17
C LEU A 177 -8.43 16.90 -0.10
N LEU A 178 -8.78 17.61 -1.17
CA LEU A 178 -9.09 17.00 -2.47
C LEU A 178 -7.86 16.28 -3.06
N TRP A 179 -6.67 16.85 -2.90
CA TRP A 179 -5.43 16.16 -3.25
C TRP A 179 -5.31 14.85 -2.49
N GLY A 180 -5.46 14.91 -1.16
CA GLY A 180 -5.41 13.72 -0.31
C GLY A 180 -6.43 12.65 -0.73
N ALA A 181 -7.64 13.04 -1.07
CA ALA A 181 -8.70 12.13 -1.52
C ALA A 181 -8.33 11.45 -2.84
N ALA A 182 -7.95 12.21 -3.87
CA ALA A 182 -7.57 11.69 -5.17
C ALA A 182 -6.33 10.78 -5.09
N TYR A 183 -5.31 11.24 -4.37
CA TYR A 183 -4.08 10.49 -4.14
C TYR A 183 -4.36 9.17 -3.43
N GLY A 184 -5.09 9.22 -2.32
CA GLY A 184 -5.41 8.04 -1.53
C GLY A 184 -6.29 7.04 -2.28
N LEU A 185 -7.27 7.51 -3.05
CA LEU A 185 -8.13 6.65 -3.86
C LEU A 185 -7.34 5.88 -4.93
N CYS A 186 -6.53 6.59 -5.71
CA CYS A 186 -5.76 5.99 -6.80
C CYS A 186 -4.64 5.08 -6.27
N LEU A 187 -3.79 5.58 -5.37
CA LEU A 187 -2.70 4.78 -4.81
C LEU A 187 -3.23 3.60 -4.01
N GLY A 188 -4.30 3.79 -3.24
CA GLY A 188 -4.94 2.72 -2.48
C GLY A 188 -5.53 1.62 -3.36
N ALA A 189 -6.18 1.96 -4.47
CA ALA A 189 -6.63 1.00 -5.45
C ALA A 189 -5.45 0.24 -6.08
N GLY A 190 -4.35 0.94 -6.42
CA GLY A 190 -3.12 0.32 -6.90
C GLY A 190 -2.50 -0.65 -5.89
N LEU A 191 -2.45 -0.28 -4.61
CA LEU A 191 -1.98 -1.17 -3.53
C LEU A 191 -2.90 -2.39 -3.36
N GLY A 192 -4.22 -2.20 -3.43
CA GLY A 192 -5.18 -3.30 -3.41
C GLY A 192 -4.99 -4.27 -4.58
N ALA A 193 -4.81 -3.75 -5.80
CA ALA A 193 -4.50 -4.55 -6.99
C ALA A 193 -3.18 -5.29 -6.84
N ALA A 194 -2.15 -4.62 -6.33
CA ALA A 194 -0.82 -5.19 -6.08
C ALA A 194 -0.89 -6.38 -5.12
N LEU A 195 -1.60 -6.23 -4.00
CA LEU A 195 -1.78 -7.30 -3.01
C LEU A 195 -2.58 -8.48 -3.59
N TYR A 196 -3.59 -8.21 -4.40
CA TYR A 196 -4.32 -9.25 -5.11
C TYR A 196 -3.42 -10.04 -6.06
N LEU A 197 -2.65 -9.33 -6.92
CA LEU A 197 -1.74 -9.95 -7.89
C LEU A 197 -0.68 -10.85 -7.21
N ILE A 198 -0.05 -10.35 -6.14
CA ILE A 198 0.94 -11.13 -5.40
C ILE A 198 0.34 -12.42 -4.83
N GLN A 199 -0.86 -12.33 -4.27
CA GLN A 199 -1.51 -13.49 -3.64
C GLN A 199 -2.05 -14.49 -4.65
N SER A 200 -2.58 -14.02 -5.79
CA SER A 200 -3.06 -14.91 -6.87
C SER A 200 -1.92 -15.68 -7.52
N LEU A 201 -0.76 -15.05 -7.73
CA LEU A 201 0.42 -15.71 -8.31
C LEU A 201 1.01 -16.77 -7.36
N ARG A 202 0.94 -16.57 -6.05
CA ARG A 202 1.37 -17.58 -5.07
C ARG A 202 0.44 -18.78 -4.98
N ALA A 203 -0.84 -18.59 -5.29
CA ALA A 203 -1.80 -19.69 -5.29
C ALA A 203 -1.71 -20.55 -6.55
N ALA A 204 -1.11 -20.03 -7.63
CA ALA A 204 -0.96 -20.72 -8.91
C ALA A 204 0.39 -21.46 -9.08
N GLY A 205 1.37 -21.25 -8.21
CA GLY A 205 2.69 -21.89 -8.24
C GLY A 205 2.93 -22.79 -7.06
#